data_e7e68fe97d229f846c6825330fc61626
#
_entry.id   e7e68fe97d229f846c6825330fc61626
#
_cell.length_a   1.000
_cell.length_b   1.000
_cell.length_c   1.000
_cell.angle_alpha   90.00
_cell.angle_beta   90.00
_cell.angle_gamma   90.00
#
_symmetry.space_group_name_H-M   'P 1'
#
loop_
_entity.id
_entity.type
_entity.pdbx_description
1 polymer ?
#
loop_
_entity_poly.entity_id
_entity_poly.type
_entity_poly.pdbx_seq_one_letter_code
_entity_poly.pdbx_strand_id
1 'polypeptide(L)'
;MLKMTPLLVLAAAMGFGGAAEAQTTLKAVQDRGSLICGVNQGLEGFGSKDDKGEWSGFDVDFCRALAAIIFNDPSKVQYVPLSAEARFDALKNKQIDVLSRNSTWTIGREGDYGVGFPSTTYYDGQAFLVPTSRNVQSALELDGSKVCVQPGTTTEPNFTDFFDANHMKYETVHEGSAADMITAYQAGQCNVMTTDESALFAIRQQLVKPGDSMILPDVISKEPLGPVVRQDDMQ
;
A
#
# COMPACT_ATOMS: atom_id res chain seq x y z
N MET A 1 -44.20 -16.24 73.56
CA MET A 1 -42.78 -16.30 73.05
C MET A 1 -42.83 -16.24 71.52
N LEU A 2 -42.69 -15.04 70.98
CA LEU A 2 -42.73 -14.81 69.52
C LEU A 2 -41.31 -14.76 69.01
N LYS A 3 -40.94 -15.68 68.09
CA LYS A 3 -39.60 -15.73 67.48
C LYS A 3 -39.61 -14.80 66.27
N MET A 4 -38.90 -13.68 66.34
CA MET A 4 -38.56 -12.81 65.21
C MET A 4 -37.44 -13.43 64.36
N THR A 5 -37.72 -13.68 63.10
CA THR A 5 -36.73 -14.12 62.07
C THR A 5 -36.22 -12.87 61.39
N PRO A 6 -34.86 -12.67 61.29
CA PRO A 6 -34.36 -11.52 60.54
C PRO A 6 -34.43 -11.77 59.05
N LEU A 7 -35.04 -10.82 58.32
CA LEU A 7 -35.07 -10.77 56.86
C LEU A 7 -33.76 -10.26 56.31
N LEU A 8 -33.01 -11.13 55.63
CA LEU A 8 -31.75 -10.75 54.97
C LEU A 8 -32.11 -10.05 53.64
N VAL A 9 -31.86 -8.76 53.56
CA VAL A 9 -31.98 -7.98 52.31
C VAL A 9 -30.72 -8.17 51.52
N LEU A 10 -30.79 -8.95 50.45
CA LEU A 10 -29.73 -9.14 49.47
C LEU A 10 -29.72 -7.94 48.48
N ALA A 11 -28.84 -6.98 48.71
CA ALA A 11 -28.63 -5.87 47.77
C ALA A 11 -27.92 -6.39 46.52
N ALA A 12 -28.64 -6.57 45.40
CA ALA A 12 -28.11 -6.84 44.09
C ALA A 12 -27.42 -5.57 43.57
N ALA A 13 -26.10 -5.54 43.62
CA ALA A 13 -25.29 -4.54 42.94
C ALA A 13 -25.37 -4.79 41.42
N MET A 14 -26.25 -4.08 40.76
CA MET A 14 -26.26 -3.99 39.28
C MET A 14 -25.01 -3.22 38.89
N GLY A 15 -23.93 -3.98 38.51
CA GLY A 15 -22.78 -3.43 37.84
C GLY A 15 -23.21 -2.88 36.48
N PHE A 16 -23.30 -1.57 36.35
CA PHE A 16 -23.30 -0.92 35.04
C PHE A 16 -21.93 -1.20 34.40
N GLY A 17 -21.85 -2.32 33.69
CA GLY A 17 -20.81 -2.52 32.70
C GLY A 17 -21.02 -1.48 31.61
N GLY A 18 -20.35 -0.33 31.70
CA GLY A 18 -20.27 0.63 30.61
C GLY A 18 -19.71 -0.12 29.42
N ALA A 19 -20.52 -0.31 28.36
CA ALA A 19 -20.01 -0.68 27.06
C ALA A 19 -18.98 0.39 26.71
N ALA A 20 -17.68 0.02 26.67
CA ALA A 20 -16.66 0.87 26.11
C ALA A 20 -17.07 1.04 24.64
N GLU A 21 -17.66 2.20 24.29
CA GLU A 21 -17.88 2.55 22.91
C GLU A 21 -16.51 2.46 22.22
N ALA A 22 -16.41 1.58 21.24
CA ALA A 22 -15.22 1.50 20.41
C ALA A 22 -15.05 2.87 19.76
N GLN A 23 -13.99 3.58 20.20
CA GLN A 23 -13.68 4.90 19.66
C GLN A 23 -13.44 4.78 18.18
N THR A 24 -14.25 5.45 17.35
CA THR A 24 -14.06 5.44 15.90
C THR A 24 -12.71 6.05 15.56
N THR A 25 -12.11 5.62 14.44
CA THR A 25 -10.82 6.16 14.00
C THR A 25 -10.87 7.67 13.82
N LEU A 26 -11.96 8.19 13.24
CA LEU A 26 -12.13 9.65 13.07
C LEU A 26 -12.09 10.39 14.41
N LYS A 27 -12.76 9.87 15.44
CA LYS A 27 -12.70 10.49 16.77
C LYS A 27 -11.30 10.45 17.36
N ALA A 28 -10.58 9.33 17.23
CA ALA A 28 -9.21 9.22 17.70
C ALA A 28 -8.27 10.20 16.98
N VAL A 29 -8.45 10.40 15.67
CA VAL A 29 -7.71 11.38 14.86
C VAL A 29 -8.01 12.80 15.34
N GLN A 30 -9.27 13.14 15.57
CA GLN A 30 -9.69 14.46 16.07
C GLN A 30 -9.13 14.74 17.47
N ASP A 31 -9.23 13.80 18.38
CA ASP A 31 -8.74 13.93 19.77
C ASP A 31 -7.20 14.09 19.81
N ARG A 32 -6.48 13.44 18.91
CA ARG A 32 -5.02 13.55 18.75
C ARG A 32 -4.59 14.85 18.08
N GLY A 33 -5.45 15.44 17.26
CA GLY A 33 -5.17 16.69 16.54
C GLY A 33 -4.27 16.51 15.31
N SER A 34 -4.08 15.27 14.82
CA SER A 34 -3.33 14.95 13.60
C SER A 34 -3.75 13.61 13.01
N LEU A 35 -3.61 13.49 11.68
CA LEU A 35 -3.79 12.25 10.92
C LEU A 35 -2.46 11.49 10.83
N ILE A 36 -2.45 10.18 11.09
CA ILE A 36 -1.28 9.33 10.82
C ILE A 36 -1.53 8.59 9.51
N CYS A 37 -0.75 8.92 8.49
CA CYS A 37 -0.91 8.40 7.15
C CYS A 37 0.26 7.50 6.75
N GLY A 38 -0.03 6.25 6.38
CA GLY A 38 0.94 5.34 5.79
C GLY A 38 1.17 5.68 4.33
N VAL A 39 2.43 5.88 3.94
CA VAL A 39 2.83 6.26 2.58
C VAL A 39 3.94 5.35 2.05
N ASN A 40 4.25 5.46 0.76
CA ASN A 40 5.39 4.75 0.18
C ASN A 40 6.69 5.25 0.80
N GLN A 41 7.69 4.38 0.90
CA GLN A 41 9.00 4.70 1.49
C GLN A 41 9.94 5.40 0.49
N GLY A 42 9.52 5.65 -0.76
CA GLY A 42 10.33 6.34 -1.76
C GLY A 42 9.94 5.99 -3.19
N LEU A 43 8.69 6.28 -3.60
CA LEU A 43 8.26 6.19 -4.99
C LEU A 43 7.95 7.62 -5.48
N GLU A 44 8.79 8.13 -6.36
CA GLU A 44 8.63 9.43 -6.98
C GLU A 44 7.24 9.58 -7.63
N GLY A 45 6.62 10.75 -7.45
CA GLY A 45 5.27 11.03 -7.94
C GLY A 45 4.14 10.53 -7.06
N PHE A 46 4.33 9.48 -6.24
CA PHE A 46 3.33 8.94 -5.31
C PHE A 46 3.62 9.32 -3.85
N GLY A 47 4.78 8.92 -3.35
CA GLY A 47 5.19 9.24 -1.98
C GLY A 47 6.70 9.13 -1.83
N SER A 48 7.38 10.26 -1.80
CA SER A 48 8.83 10.36 -1.62
C SER A 48 9.19 11.54 -0.73
N LYS A 49 10.39 11.49 -0.17
CA LYS A 49 10.99 12.59 0.58
C LYS A 49 12.10 13.21 -0.23
N ASP A 50 12.16 14.54 -0.22
CA ASP A 50 13.31 15.27 -0.74
C ASP A 50 14.49 15.30 0.25
N ASP A 51 15.62 15.87 -0.17
CA ASP A 51 16.83 16.01 0.64
C ASP A 51 16.64 16.89 1.90
N LYS A 52 15.57 17.68 1.98
CA LYS A 52 15.20 18.47 3.15
C LYS A 52 14.27 17.72 4.09
N GLY A 53 13.84 16.53 3.70
CA GLY A 53 12.92 15.71 4.46
C GLY A 53 11.45 16.03 4.21
N GLU A 54 11.13 16.86 3.20
CA GLU A 54 9.77 17.21 2.86
C GLU A 54 9.12 16.12 2.01
N TRP A 55 7.91 15.70 2.41
CA TRP A 55 7.13 14.73 1.67
C TRP A 55 6.42 15.33 0.47
N SER A 56 6.36 14.61 -0.63
CA SER A 56 5.62 14.99 -1.84
C SER A 56 5.05 13.78 -2.58
N GLY A 57 4.06 14.02 -3.42
CA GLY A 57 3.46 13.05 -4.32
C GLY A 57 1.95 12.88 -4.12
N PHE A 58 1.32 12.17 -5.06
CA PHE A 58 -0.12 12.00 -5.16
C PHE A 58 -0.75 11.44 -3.88
N ASP A 59 -0.15 10.38 -3.32
CA ASP A 59 -0.61 9.74 -2.09
C ASP A 59 -0.43 10.65 -0.86
N VAL A 60 0.66 11.42 -0.83
CA VAL A 60 0.95 12.42 0.22
C VAL A 60 -0.08 13.55 0.18
N ASP A 61 -0.43 14.02 -1.02
CA ASP A 61 -1.42 15.10 -1.19
C ASP A 61 -2.83 14.63 -0.83
N PHE A 62 -3.15 13.34 -1.06
CA PHE A 62 -4.40 12.76 -0.56
C PHE A 62 -4.49 12.83 0.97
N CYS A 63 -3.41 12.51 1.69
CA CYS A 63 -3.36 12.61 3.15
C CYS A 63 -3.50 14.07 3.62
N ARG A 64 -2.89 15.03 2.91
CA ARG A 64 -3.04 16.47 3.17
C ARG A 64 -4.49 16.92 2.97
N ALA A 65 -5.15 16.44 1.93
CA ALA A 65 -6.55 16.74 1.68
C ALA A 65 -7.46 16.22 2.80
N LEU A 66 -7.23 15.01 3.30
CA LEU A 66 -7.95 14.48 4.45
C LEU A 66 -7.72 15.33 5.70
N ALA A 67 -6.48 15.72 5.99
CA ALA A 67 -6.18 16.57 7.14
C ALA A 67 -6.83 17.97 7.01
N ALA A 68 -6.84 18.53 5.81
CA ALA A 68 -7.53 19.79 5.54
C ALA A 68 -9.04 19.68 5.80
N ILE A 69 -9.67 18.56 5.43
CA ILE A 69 -11.09 18.32 5.69
C ILE A 69 -11.37 18.15 7.19
N ILE A 70 -10.52 17.41 7.90
CA ILE A 70 -10.76 17.07 9.32
C ILE A 70 -10.43 18.25 10.23
N PHE A 71 -9.34 18.99 9.94
CA PHE A 71 -8.77 20.01 10.83
C PHE A 71 -8.80 21.43 10.25
N ASN A 72 -9.25 21.63 9.01
CA ASN A 72 -9.06 22.86 8.24
C ASN A 72 -7.56 23.27 8.14
N ASP A 73 -6.65 22.28 8.19
CA ASP A 73 -5.19 22.46 8.17
C ASP A 73 -4.50 21.24 7.50
N PRO A 74 -3.98 21.38 6.27
CA PRO A 74 -3.31 20.28 5.57
C PRO A 74 -1.98 19.85 6.19
N SER A 75 -1.42 20.62 7.12
CA SER A 75 -0.18 20.29 7.81
C SER A 75 -0.36 19.31 8.96
N LYS A 76 -1.60 19.01 9.36
CA LYS A 76 -1.93 18.11 10.45
C LYS A 76 -1.82 16.63 10.06
N VAL A 77 -0.70 16.26 9.40
CA VAL A 77 -0.39 14.89 8.98
C VAL A 77 0.96 14.44 9.52
N GLN A 78 0.99 13.21 10.04
CA GLN A 78 2.21 12.48 10.32
C GLN A 78 2.35 11.36 9.29
N TYR A 79 3.47 11.35 8.56
CA TYR A 79 3.72 10.34 7.52
C TYR A 79 4.53 9.18 8.09
N VAL A 80 4.07 7.95 7.83
CA VAL A 80 4.75 6.71 8.19
C VAL A 80 5.14 6.00 6.90
N PRO A 81 6.44 5.96 6.55
CA PRO A 81 6.90 5.22 5.38
C PRO A 81 6.79 3.71 5.63
N LEU A 82 6.17 2.99 4.69
CA LEU A 82 5.89 1.56 4.81
C LEU A 82 6.35 0.80 3.57
N SER A 83 6.91 -0.40 3.79
CA SER A 83 7.14 -1.36 2.71
C SER A 83 5.82 -1.92 2.17
N ALA A 84 5.88 -2.61 1.04
CA ALA A 84 4.70 -3.26 0.48
C ALA A 84 4.15 -4.37 1.39
N GLU A 85 5.02 -5.10 2.08
CA GLU A 85 4.64 -6.19 2.99
C GLU A 85 4.03 -5.67 4.30
N ALA A 86 4.60 -4.60 4.90
CA ALA A 86 4.20 -4.13 6.22
C ALA A 86 2.92 -3.28 6.23
N ARG A 87 2.48 -2.76 5.08
CA ARG A 87 1.46 -1.70 4.99
C ARG A 87 0.10 -2.07 5.58
N PHE A 88 -0.39 -3.28 5.30
CA PHE A 88 -1.72 -3.71 5.78
C PHE A 88 -1.70 -4.05 7.26
N ASP A 89 -0.63 -4.67 7.75
CA ASP A 89 -0.46 -4.94 9.17
C ASP A 89 -0.33 -3.66 9.99
N ALA A 90 0.37 -2.64 9.48
CA ALA A 90 0.44 -1.33 10.12
C ALA A 90 -0.95 -0.69 10.27
N LEU A 91 -1.81 -0.80 9.26
CA LEU A 91 -3.19 -0.32 9.32
C LEU A 91 -4.04 -1.13 10.31
N LYS A 92 -3.97 -2.45 10.23
CA LYS A 92 -4.69 -3.38 11.11
C LYS A 92 -4.31 -3.18 12.59
N ASN A 93 -3.03 -2.99 12.87
CA ASN A 93 -2.49 -2.77 14.21
C ASN A 93 -2.63 -1.32 14.69
N LYS A 94 -3.38 -0.47 13.97
CA LYS A 94 -3.64 0.94 14.32
C LYS A 94 -2.35 1.80 14.46
N GLN A 95 -1.27 1.42 13.80
CA GLN A 95 -0.05 2.22 13.71
C GLN A 95 -0.25 3.41 12.77
N ILE A 96 -1.19 3.31 11.84
CA ILE A 96 -1.66 4.35 10.95
C ILE A 96 -3.19 4.41 10.95
N ASP A 97 -3.75 5.56 10.61
CA ASP A 97 -5.20 5.75 10.51
C ASP A 97 -5.72 5.42 9.11
N VAL A 98 -4.96 5.80 8.10
CA VAL A 98 -5.23 5.57 6.69
C VAL A 98 -3.93 5.17 5.99
N LEU A 99 -4.05 4.28 5.02
CA LEU A 99 -2.96 3.92 4.12
C LEU A 99 -3.22 4.56 2.75
N SER A 100 -2.35 5.46 2.32
CA SER A 100 -2.30 6.01 0.96
C SER A 100 -0.93 5.71 0.38
N ARG A 101 -0.84 4.59 -0.37
CA ARG A 101 0.43 4.01 -0.79
C ARG A 101 0.26 3.14 -2.03
N ASN A 102 -0.13 3.77 -3.16
CA ASN A 102 -0.29 3.07 -4.44
C ASN A 102 -0.74 1.61 -4.26
N SER A 103 -1.85 1.41 -3.53
CA SER A 103 -2.35 0.08 -3.18
C SER A 103 -3.51 -0.31 -4.08
N THR A 104 -3.33 -1.38 -4.84
CA THR A 104 -4.38 -1.95 -5.70
C THR A 104 -5.52 -2.51 -4.87
N TRP A 105 -6.72 -2.11 -5.20
CA TRP A 105 -7.94 -2.70 -4.66
C TRP A 105 -8.15 -4.11 -5.24
N THR A 106 -8.22 -5.11 -4.38
CA THR A 106 -8.60 -6.47 -4.73
C THR A 106 -9.53 -7.06 -3.68
N ILE A 107 -10.44 -7.94 -4.09
CA ILE A 107 -11.33 -8.66 -3.17
C ILE A 107 -10.52 -9.49 -2.15
N GLY A 108 -9.40 -10.09 -2.60
CA GLY A 108 -8.51 -10.84 -1.70
C GLY A 108 -7.95 -9.96 -0.58
N ARG A 109 -7.48 -8.75 -0.90
CA ARG A 109 -6.96 -7.82 0.12
C ARG A 109 -8.02 -7.41 1.15
N GLU A 110 -9.25 -7.16 0.72
CA GLU A 110 -10.34 -6.87 1.66
C GLU A 110 -10.61 -8.04 2.60
N GLY A 111 -10.70 -9.27 2.05
CA GLY A 111 -10.96 -10.47 2.83
C GLY A 111 -9.82 -10.89 3.74
N ASP A 112 -8.59 -10.94 3.22
CA ASP A 112 -7.43 -11.49 3.94
C ASP A 112 -6.92 -10.56 5.04
N TYR A 113 -6.98 -9.24 4.80
CA TYR A 113 -6.45 -8.24 5.74
C TYR A 113 -7.53 -7.55 6.58
N GLY A 114 -8.82 -7.72 6.27
CA GLY A 114 -9.92 -7.03 6.98
C GLY A 114 -9.85 -5.52 6.78
N VAL A 115 -9.56 -5.10 5.56
CA VAL A 115 -9.46 -3.69 5.14
C VAL A 115 -10.54 -3.35 4.12
N GLY A 116 -10.77 -2.07 3.89
CA GLY A 116 -11.66 -1.58 2.86
C GLY A 116 -11.02 -0.52 1.99
N PHE A 117 -11.44 -0.47 0.73
CA PHE A 117 -11.02 0.54 -0.24
C PHE A 117 -12.20 1.46 -0.54
N PRO A 118 -12.31 2.63 0.10
CA PRO A 118 -13.48 3.52 -0.05
C PRO A 118 -13.62 4.10 -1.47
N SER A 119 -12.53 4.18 -2.21
CA SER A 119 -12.53 4.68 -3.59
C SER A 119 -11.28 4.27 -4.35
N THR A 120 -11.38 4.26 -5.69
CA THR A 120 -10.22 4.25 -6.58
C THR A 120 -9.83 5.69 -6.89
N THR A 121 -8.58 6.05 -6.65
CA THR A 121 -8.04 7.40 -6.91
C THR A 121 -7.18 7.45 -8.15
N TYR A 122 -6.63 6.31 -8.58
CA TYR A 122 -5.81 6.19 -9.77
C TYR A 122 -6.06 4.85 -10.45
N TYR A 123 -6.27 4.83 -11.77
CA TYR A 123 -6.37 3.61 -12.55
C TYR A 123 -5.05 3.35 -13.26
N ASP A 124 -4.40 2.27 -12.89
CA ASP A 124 -3.11 1.83 -13.42
C ASP A 124 -3.22 0.45 -14.07
N GLY A 125 -2.10 -0.05 -14.52
CA GLY A 125 -1.93 -1.40 -15.02
C GLY A 125 -0.50 -1.85 -14.81
N GLN A 126 -0.25 -3.16 -14.80
CA GLN A 126 1.09 -3.71 -14.66
C GLN A 126 1.76 -3.86 -16.01
N ALA A 127 3.01 -3.41 -16.10
CA ALA A 127 3.84 -3.50 -17.30
C ALA A 127 5.27 -4.01 -16.97
N PHE A 128 6.14 -4.02 -17.97
CA PHE A 128 7.52 -4.48 -17.84
C PHE A 128 8.50 -3.41 -18.34
N LEU A 129 9.56 -3.17 -17.56
CA LEU A 129 10.71 -2.35 -17.95
C LEU A 129 11.89 -3.25 -18.27
N VAL A 130 12.49 -3.03 -19.45
CA VAL A 130 13.56 -3.85 -19.98
C VAL A 130 14.69 -2.98 -20.56
N PRO A 131 15.94 -3.48 -20.66
CA PRO A 131 17.00 -2.80 -21.40
C PRO A 131 16.63 -2.75 -22.90
N THR A 132 16.82 -1.60 -23.53
CA THR A 132 16.63 -1.45 -25.00
C THR A 132 17.51 -2.39 -25.80
N SER A 133 18.67 -2.77 -25.26
CA SER A 133 19.60 -3.72 -25.87
C SER A 133 19.04 -5.15 -26.03
N ARG A 134 17.96 -5.50 -25.31
CA ARG A 134 17.26 -6.79 -25.50
C ARG A 134 16.55 -6.87 -26.84
N ASN A 135 16.25 -5.73 -27.44
CA ASN A 135 15.54 -5.64 -28.73
C ASN A 135 14.22 -6.42 -28.78
N VAL A 136 13.48 -6.47 -27.63
CA VAL A 136 12.15 -7.07 -27.50
C VAL A 136 11.08 -5.98 -27.63
N GLN A 137 9.92 -6.32 -28.17
CA GLN A 137 8.82 -5.39 -28.42
C GLN A 137 7.55 -5.76 -27.65
N SER A 138 7.49 -6.97 -27.07
CA SER A 138 6.34 -7.50 -26.36
C SER A 138 6.75 -8.26 -25.11
N ALA A 139 5.89 -8.28 -24.11
CA ALA A 139 6.03 -9.09 -22.92
C ALA A 139 6.09 -10.61 -23.22
N LEU A 140 5.53 -11.04 -24.37
CA LEU A 140 5.59 -12.42 -24.82
C LEU A 140 7.01 -12.86 -25.28
N GLU A 141 7.95 -11.94 -25.41
CA GLU A 141 9.34 -12.20 -25.77
C GLU A 141 10.27 -12.28 -24.53
N LEU A 142 9.70 -12.32 -23.34
CA LEU A 142 10.45 -12.30 -22.06
C LEU A 142 10.79 -13.69 -21.52
N ASP A 143 10.68 -14.77 -22.32
CA ASP A 143 11.05 -16.11 -21.90
C ASP A 143 12.50 -16.17 -21.35
N GLY A 144 12.71 -16.92 -20.26
CA GLY A 144 13.99 -17.07 -19.58
C GLY A 144 14.49 -15.82 -18.84
N SER A 145 13.63 -14.85 -18.55
CA SER A 145 14.02 -13.61 -17.86
C SER A 145 14.24 -13.80 -16.36
N LYS A 146 15.15 -12.96 -15.81
CA LYS A 146 15.24 -12.69 -14.39
C LYS A 146 14.44 -11.43 -14.08
N VAL A 147 13.38 -11.57 -13.29
CA VAL A 147 12.37 -10.53 -13.08
C VAL A 147 12.47 -10.00 -11.66
N CYS A 148 12.83 -8.72 -11.51
CA CYS A 148 12.77 -8.00 -10.23
C CYS A 148 11.32 -7.63 -9.90
N VAL A 149 10.88 -7.98 -8.69
CA VAL A 149 9.55 -7.66 -8.12
C VAL A 149 9.65 -7.31 -6.65
N GLN A 150 8.62 -6.64 -6.12
CA GLN A 150 8.48 -6.42 -4.68
C GLN A 150 7.51 -7.45 -4.08
N PRO A 151 7.92 -8.20 -3.04
CA PRO A 151 7.01 -9.10 -2.33
C PRO A 151 5.85 -8.32 -1.67
N GLY A 152 4.71 -9.00 -1.46
CA GLY A 152 3.51 -8.39 -0.87
C GLY A 152 2.74 -7.43 -1.80
N THR A 153 3.06 -7.44 -3.10
CA THR A 153 2.33 -6.72 -4.16
C THR A 153 1.42 -7.64 -4.95
N THR A 154 0.53 -7.08 -5.78
CA THR A 154 -0.24 -7.80 -6.81
C THR A 154 0.65 -8.20 -7.99
N THR A 155 1.79 -7.52 -8.12
CA THR A 155 2.71 -7.64 -9.25
C THR A 155 3.28 -9.05 -9.39
N GLU A 156 3.67 -9.67 -8.27
CA GLU A 156 4.29 -10.99 -8.30
C GLU A 156 3.33 -12.08 -8.82
N PRO A 157 2.14 -12.29 -8.24
CA PRO A 157 1.19 -13.28 -8.79
C PRO A 157 0.77 -12.95 -10.23
N ASN A 158 0.54 -11.69 -10.58
CA ASN A 158 0.13 -11.33 -11.92
C ASN A 158 1.19 -11.69 -12.98
N PHE A 159 2.48 -11.40 -12.72
CA PHE A 159 3.51 -11.74 -13.70
C PHE A 159 3.75 -13.26 -13.78
N THR A 160 3.70 -13.96 -12.65
CA THR A 160 3.86 -15.43 -12.65
C THR A 160 2.73 -16.10 -13.43
N ASP A 161 1.49 -15.68 -13.18
CA ASP A 161 0.33 -16.15 -13.93
C ASP A 161 0.45 -15.86 -15.44
N PHE A 162 0.92 -14.66 -15.80
CA PHE A 162 1.13 -14.28 -17.20
C PHE A 162 2.21 -15.16 -17.87
N PHE A 163 3.35 -15.38 -17.20
CA PHE A 163 4.44 -16.21 -17.73
C PHE A 163 4.02 -17.66 -17.84
N ASP A 164 3.37 -18.21 -16.80
CA ASP A 164 2.93 -19.60 -16.78
C ASP A 164 1.86 -19.88 -17.87
N ALA A 165 0.90 -18.94 -18.04
CA ALA A 165 -0.14 -19.05 -19.07
C ALA A 165 0.44 -19.03 -20.50
N ASN A 166 1.59 -18.37 -20.69
CA ASN A 166 2.30 -18.31 -21.98
C ASN A 166 3.46 -19.31 -22.08
N HIS A 167 3.58 -20.24 -21.12
CA HIS A 167 4.64 -21.27 -21.09
C HIS A 167 6.05 -20.70 -21.10
N MET A 168 6.25 -19.49 -20.54
CA MET A 168 7.54 -18.85 -20.43
C MET A 168 8.24 -19.19 -19.11
N LYS A 169 9.56 -19.36 -19.17
CA LYS A 169 10.41 -19.57 -18.00
C LYS A 169 10.81 -18.24 -17.39
N TYR A 170 11.01 -18.21 -16.08
CA TYR A 170 11.49 -17.05 -15.36
C TYR A 170 12.25 -17.42 -14.09
N GLU A 171 13.01 -16.45 -13.58
CA GLU A 171 13.62 -16.47 -12.26
C GLU A 171 13.18 -15.19 -11.54
N THR A 172 12.61 -15.32 -10.34
CA THR A 172 12.16 -14.16 -9.55
C THR A 172 13.30 -13.63 -8.70
N VAL A 173 13.52 -12.32 -8.73
CA VAL A 173 14.45 -11.60 -7.86
C VAL A 173 13.61 -10.67 -6.98
N HIS A 174 13.57 -10.97 -5.68
CA HIS A 174 12.77 -10.21 -4.72
C HIS A 174 13.56 -9.03 -4.15
N GLU A 175 12.97 -7.84 -4.23
CA GLU A 175 13.57 -6.60 -3.75
C GLU A 175 12.59 -5.84 -2.85
N GLY A 176 13.09 -5.33 -1.71
CA GLY A 176 12.25 -4.73 -0.66
C GLY A 176 11.68 -3.35 -1.01
N SER A 177 12.28 -2.65 -1.97
CA SER A 177 11.87 -1.30 -2.36
C SER A 177 12.12 -1.01 -3.84
N ALA A 178 11.58 0.10 -4.35
CA ALA A 178 11.89 0.58 -5.70
C ALA A 178 13.39 0.89 -5.87
N ALA A 179 14.04 1.44 -4.84
CA ALA A 179 15.48 1.74 -4.85
C ALA A 179 16.33 0.46 -4.94
N ASP A 180 15.93 -0.61 -4.23
CA ASP A 180 16.60 -1.91 -4.30
C ASP A 180 16.42 -2.53 -5.69
N MET A 181 15.21 -2.46 -6.27
CA MET A 181 14.94 -2.92 -7.65
C MET A 181 15.82 -2.18 -8.67
N ILE A 182 15.98 -0.85 -8.54
CA ILE A 182 16.86 -0.05 -9.39
C ILE A 182 18.30 -0.54 -9.26
N THR A 183 18.77 -0.77 -8.04
CA THR A 183 20.12 -1.22 -7.75
C THR A 183 20.38 -2.61 -8.36
N ALA A 184 19.47 -3.57 -8.13
CA ALA A 184 19.57 -4.93 -8.66
C ALA A 184 19.56 -4.95 -10.20
N TYR A 185 18.67 -4.15 -10.82
CA TYR A 185 18.59 -4.05 -12.27
C TYR A 185 19.84 -3.46 -12.88
N GLN A 186 20.37 -2.35 -12.35
CA GLN A 186 21.61 -1.72 -12.84
C GLN A 186 22.83 -2.60 -12.62
N ALA A 187 22.85 -3.44 -11.57
CA ALA A 187 23.87 -4.44 -11.34
C ALA A 187 23.73 -5.70 -12.20
N GLY A 188 22.67 -5.82 -13.02
CA GLY A 188 22.40 -6.98 -13.87
C GLY A 188 21.95 -8.23 -13.10
N GLN A 189 21.53 -8.10 -11.86
CA GLN A 189 20.96 -9.20 -11.07
C GLN A 189 19.59 -9.63 -11.62
N CYS A 190 18.80 -8.69 -12.13
CA CYS A 190 17.66 -8.94 -12.99
C CYS A 190 17.78 -8.18 -14.31
N ASN A 191 17.06 -8.62 -15.33
CA ASN A 191 17.03 -7.99 -16.67
C ASN A 191 15.64 -7.56 -17.10
N VAL A 192 14.68 -7.69 -16.19
CA VAL A 192 13.30 -7.19 -16.31
C VAL A 192 12.91 -6.65 -14.94
N MET A 193 12.25 -5.49 -14.89
CA MET A 193 11.49 -5.06 -13.72
C MET A 193 10.01 -5.04 -14.07
N THR A 194 9.15 -5.42 -13.12
CA THR A 194 7.71 -5.34 -13.30
C THR A 194 7.05 -4.76 -12.05
N THR A 195 6.14 -3.84 -12.25
CA THR A 195 5.24 -3.23 -11.27
C THR A 195 4.19 -2.42 -12.04
N ASP A 196 3.42 -1.59 -11.35
CA ASP A 196 2.48 -0.63 -11.95
C ASP A 196 3.22 0.23 -12.99
N GLU A 197 2.59 0.48 -14.13
CA GLU A 197 3.20 1.21 -15.24
C GLU A 197 3.64 2.62 -14.83
N SER A 198 2.81 3.32 -14.06
CA SER A 198 3.15 4.65 -13.53
C SER A 198 4.41 4.61 -12.64
N ALA A 199 4.56 3.56 -11.82
CA ALA A 199 5.74 3.34 -11.00
C ALA A 199 6.97 3.04 -11.86
N LEU A 200 6.84 2.27 -12.95
CA LEU A 200 7.94 2.03 -13.89
C LEU A 200 8.42 3.31 -14.57
N PHE A 201 7.51 4.26 -14.89
CA PHE A 201 7.91 5.57 -15.41
C PHE A 201 8.75 6.34 -14.40
N ALA A 202 8.35 6.35 -13.12
CA ALA A 202 9.11 7.00 -12.06
C ALA A 202 10.47 6.33 -11.82
N ILE A 203 10.51 5.00 -11.76
CA ILE A 203 11.72 4.19 -11.61
C ILE A 203 12.70 4.45 -12.77
N ARG A 204 12.19 4.45 -14.00
CA ARG A 204 13.02 4.69 -15.19
C ARG A 204 13.76 6.02 -15.13
N GLN A 205 13.11 7.08 -14.64
CA GLN A 205 13.76 8.40 -14.51
C GLN A 205 14.91 8.42 -13.48
N GLN A 206 14.91 7.49 -12.54
CA GLN A 206 15.96 7.36 -11.52
C GLN A 206 17.14 6.48 -11.96
N LEU A 207 17.04 5.80 -13.10
CA LEU A 207 18.17 5.04 -13.65
C LEU A 207 19.30 5.99 -14.07
N VAL A 208 20.55 5.54 -13.96
CA VAL A 208 21.75 6.30 -14.41
C VAL A 208 21.64 6.69 -15.89
N LYS A 209 21.02 5.83 -16.70
CA LYS A 209 20.76 6.05 -18.13
C LYS A 209 19.32 5.68 -18.47
N PRO A 210 18.35 6.57 -18.24
CA PRO A 210 16.92 6.26 -18.51
C PRO A 210 16.65 5.84 -19.96
N GLY A 211 17.41 6.37 -20.92
CA GLY A 211 17.28 6.07 -22.35
C GLY A 211 17.71 4.65 -22.76
N ASP A 212 18.51 3.97 -21.92
CA ASP A 212 18.94 2.60 -22.17
C ASP A 212 17.90 1.55 -21.76
N SER A 213 16.76 2.00 -21.22
CA SER A 213 15.64 1.14 -20.82
C SER A 213 14.33 1.63 -21.40
N MET A 214 13.42 0.72 -21.68
CA MET A 214 12.08 0.99 -22.21
C MET A 214 11.03 0.23 -21.41
N ILE A 215 9.83 0.81 -21.32
CA ILE A 215 8.64 0.14 -20.81
C ILE A 215 7.94 -0.48 -22.01
N LEU A 216 7.65 -1.78 -21.91
CA LEU A 216 6.93 -2.49 -22.97
C LEU A 216 5.46 -2.04 -23.01
N PRO A 217 4.82 -2.07 -24.20
CA PRO A 217 3.45 -1.58 -24.35
C PRO A 217 2.38 -2.54 -23.79
N ASP A 218 2.79 -3.75 -23.40
CA ASP A 218 1.86 -4.75 -22.90
C ASP A 218 1.50 -4.46 -21.46
N VAL A 219 0.21 -4.26 -21.20
CA VAL A 219 -0.36 -4.11 -19.86
C VAL A 219 -1.06 -5.42 -19.50
N ILE A 220 -0.53 -6.16 -18.54
CA ILE A 220 -0.96 -7.52 -18.20
C ILE A 220 -2.04 -7.61 -17.13
N SER A 221 -2.30 -6.52 -16.40
CA SER A 221 -3.37 -6.48 -15.39
C SER A 221 -3.98 -5.07 -15.30
N LYS A 222 -5.10 -4.98 -14.56
CA LYS A 222 -5.71 -3.71 -14.17
C LYS A 222 -5.46 -3.47 -12.69
N GLU A 223 -4.89 -2.33 -12.37
CA GLU A 223 -4.51 -1.96 -11.02
C GLU A 223 -5.28 -0.70 -10.55
N PRO A 224 -6.52 -0.85 -10.04
CA PRO A 224 -7.25 0.27 -9.46
C PRO A 224 -6.64 0.62 -8.10
N LEU A 225 -5.85 1.70 -8.04
CA LEU A 225 -5.18 2.14 -6.83
C LEU A 225 -6.10 3.03 -6.00
N GLY A 226 -6.04 2.86 -4.68
CA GLY A 226 -6.84 3.68 -3.78
C GLY A 226 -6.32 3.71 -2.34
N PRO A 227 -6.86 4.66 -1.55
CA PRO A 227 -6.61 4.67 -0.12
C PRO A 227 -7.25 3.45 0.55
N VAL A 228 -6.68 3.05 1.67
CA VAL A 228 -7.15 1.88 2.42
C VAL A 228 -7.43 2.29 3.86
N VAL A 229 -8.55 1.83 4.37
CA VAL A 229 -8.97 1.98 5.77
C VAL A 229 -9.24 0.62 6.38
N ARG A 230 -9.36 0.52 7.70
CA ARG A 230 -9.86 -0.70 8.34
C ARG A 230 -11.31 -0.94 7.92
N GLN A 231 -11.72 -2.19 7.85
CA GLN A 231 -13.07 -2.56 7.45
C GLN A 231 -14.16 -1.86 8.29
N ASP A 232 -13.90 -1.69 9.60
CA ASP A 232 -14.83 -1.05 10.53
C ASP A 232 -14.96 0.46 10.29
N ASP A 233 -14.07 1.07 9.52
CA ASP A 233 -14.07 2.50 9.17
C ASP A 233 -14.75 2.80 7.81
N MET A 234 -15.35 1.78 7.16
CA MET A 234 -16.04 1.91 5.86
C MET A 234 -17.48 2.46 5.99
N GLN A 235 -17.94 2.85 7.19
CA GLN A 235 -19.32 3.33 7.44
C GLN A 235 -19.41 4.85 7.33
#